data_d96da3d19c9beda890b1ed39e1a99328
#
_entry.id   d96da3d19c9beda890b1ed39e1a99328
#
_cell.length_a   1.000
_cell.length_b   1.000
_cell.length_c   1.000
_cell.angle_alpha   90.00
_cell.angle_beta   90.00
_cell.angle_gamma   90.00
#
_symmetry.space_group_name_H-M   'P 1'
#
loop_
_entity.id
_entity.type
_entity.pdbx_description
1 polymer ?
#
loop_
_entity_poly.entity_id
_entity_poly.type
_entity_poly.pdbx_seq_one_letter_code
_entity_poly.pdbx_strand_id
1 'polypeptide(L)'
;VSLDLFLKRFAEQPAGEAVRAEIRAVLAAYDTVGPDDLGTYFVTLPHGIAVEFLAQELEADEPFEACAFRIRRRELDARVCELVLAIARAAQCVILPVMEPFTPILVDPQQAARVPQSMAHRIEDLPLCTTGAELAAVLTRAQIRSQSRPFEASTV
;
A
#
# COMPACT_ATOMS: atom_id res chain seq x y z
N VAL A 1 -0.77 -13.87 -11.19
CA VAL A 1 -1.67 -12.75 -10.91
C VAL A 1 -1.13 -11.97 -9.72
N SER A 2 -1.04 -10.67 -9.85
CA SER A 2 -0.53 -9.78 -8.81
C SER A 2 -1.64 -8.95 -8.18
N LEU A 3 -1.39 -8.54 -6.95
CA LEU A 3 -2.17 -7.56 -6.23
C LEU A 3 -1.35 -6.26 -6.21
N ASP A 4 -1.94 -5.19 -6.70
CA ASP A 4 -1.33 -3.88 -6.66
C ASP A 4 -1.95 -3.08 -5.51
N LEU A 5 -1.08 -2.56 -4.64
CA LEU A 5 -1.46 -1.66 -3.54
C LEU A 5 -0.87 -0.30 -3.83
N PHE A 6 -1.74 0.67 -4.05
CA PHE A 6 -1.32 2.06 -4.20
C PHE A 6 -1.35 2.73 -2.83
N LEU A 7 -0.29 3.43 -2.46
CA LEU A 7 -0.20 4.15 -1.20
C LEU A 7 -0.18 5.64 -1.50
N LYS A 8 -1.16 6.36 -0.98
CA LYS A 8 -1.33 7.79 -1.27
C LYS A 8 -1.34 8.61 0.01
N ARG A 9 -0.58 9.67 0.01
CA ARG A 9 -0.56 10.66 1.07
C ARG A 9 -1.64 11.71 0.82
N PHE A 10 -2.58 11.84 1.74
CA PHE A 10 -3.59 12.90 1.72
C PHE A 10 -3.22 13.96 2.76
N ALA A 11 -2.29 14.83 2.41
CA ALA A 11 -1.83 15.91 3.26
C ALA A 11 -1.82 17.22 2.46
N GLU A 12 -1.90 18.33 3.15
CA GLU A 12 -1.89 19.66 2.52
C GLU A 12 -0.55 19.94 1.83
N GLN A 13 0.53 19.37 2.35
CA GLN A 13 1.86 19.53 1.79
C GLN A 13 2.49 18.18 1.49
N PRO A 14 3.24 18.08 0.39
CA PRO A 14 3.99 16.86 0.10
C PRO A 14 5.08 16.62 1.15
N ALA A 15 5.48 15.35 1.29
CA ALA A 15 6.50 14.97 2.23
C ALA A 15 7.90 15.36 1.74
N GLY A 16 8.73 15.84 2.66
CA GLY A 16 10.10 16.21 2.37
C GLY A 16 11.11 15.09 2.66
N GLU A 17 12.38 15.48 2.79
CA GLU A 17 13.50 14.56 2.98
C GLU A 17 13.38 13.70 4.25
N ALA A 18 12.81 14.23 5.33
CA ALA A 18 12.66 13.46 6.56
C ALA A 18 11.80 12.20 6.35
N VAL A 19 10.72 12.31 5.60
CA VAL A 19 9.85 11.18 5.27
C VAL A 19 10.56 10.21 4.32
N ARG A 20 11.24 10.73 3.31
CA ARG A 20 12.02 9.88 2.39
C ARG A 20 13.07 9.08 3.14
N ALA A 21 13.76 9.72 4.09
CA ALA A 21 14.76 9.04 4.91
C ALA A 21 14.16 7.92 5.76
N GLU A 22 12.97 8.12 6.31
CA GLU A 22 12.27 7.08 7.06
C GLU A 22 11.86 5.90 6.20
N ILE A 23 11.41 6.15 4.96
CA ILE A 23 11.10 5.09 4.01
C ILE A 23 12.35 4.29 3.68
N ARG A 24 13.46 4.98 3.38
CA ARG A 24 14.74 4.31 3.10
C ARG A 24 15.21 3.48 4.29
N ALA A 25 14.98 3.94 5.52
CA ALA A 25 15.33 3.19 6.71
C ALA A 25 14.51 1.89 6.84
N VAL A 26 13.23 1.92 6.49
CA VAL A 26 12.41 0.71 6.45
C VAL A 26 12.97 -0.26 5.41
N LEU A 27 13.28 0.21 4.21
CA LEU A 27 13.83 -0.64 3.14
C LEU A 27 15.18 -1.24 3.53
N ALA A 28 16.01 -0.48 4.25
CA ALA A 28 17.32 -0.93 4.69
C ALA A 28 17.27 -2.08 5.72
N ALA A 29 16.13 -2.26 6.38
CA ALA A 29 15.92 -3.39 7.30
C ALA A 29 15.67 -4.72 6.57
N TYR A 30 15.48 -4.68 5.26
CA TYR A 30 15.25 -5.84 4.41
C TYR A 30 16.35 -5.95 3.37
N ASP A 31 16.44 -7.11 2.70
CA ASP A 31 17.33 -7.30 1.56
C ASP A 31 16.71 -6.60 0.35
N THR A 32 17.14 -5.38 0.11
CA THR A 32 16.56 -4.49 -0.91
C THR A 32 17.58 -4.22 -2.00
N VAL A 33 17.17 -4.41 -3.24
CA VAL A 33 17.95 -4.10 -4.45
C VAL A 33 17.18 -3.05 -5.27
N GLY A 34 17.91 -2.07 -5.77
CA GLY A 34 17.33 -1.01 -6.59
C GLY A 34 17.70 0.38 -6.07
N PRO A 35 17.09 1.43 -6.63
CA PRO A 35 16.04 1.37 -7.66
C PRO A 35 16.59 1.05 -9.05
N ASP A 36 15.74 0.46 -9.88
CA ASP A 36 16.01 0.34 -11.31
C ASP A 36 15.64 1.66 -12.04
N ASP A 37 15.70 1.65 -13.38
CA ASP A 37 15.42 2.85 -14.18
C ASP A 37 13.99 3.38 -14.05
N LEU A 38 13.09 2.55 -13.56
CA LEU A 38 11.67 2.89 -13.37
C LEU A 38 11.34 3.27 -11.93
N GLY A 39 12.32 3.31 -11.03
CA GLY A 39 12.10 3.56 -9.62
C GLY A 39 11.56 2.37 -8.85
N THR A 40 11.82 1.16 -9.33
CA THR A 40 11.36 -0.08 -8.69
C THR A 40 12.46 -0.67 -7.81
N TYR A 41 12.10 -0.95 -6.56
CA TYR A 41 12.93 -1.67 -5.61
C TYR A 41 12.42 -3.10 -5.49
N PHE A 42 13.33 -4.06 -5.41
CA PHE A 42 13.00 -5.46 -5.16
C PHE A 42 13.37 -5.77 -3.71
N VAL A 43 12.35 -6.01 -2.90
CA VAL A 43 12.51 -6.23 -1.46
C VAL A 43 12.29 -7.69 -1.15
N THR A 44 13.33 -8.36 -0.65
CA THR A 44 13.26 -9.77 -0.27
C THR A 44 13.11 -9.88 1.25
N LEU A 45 12.06 -10.57 1.69
CA LEU A 45 11.79 -10.81 3.10
C LEU A 45 12.59 -12.03 3.60
N PRO A 46 12.80 -12.16 4.93
CA PRO A 46 13.61 -13.25 5.47
C PRO A 46 13.15 -14.66 5.09
N HIS A 47 11.86 -14.86 4.81
CA HIS A 47 11.32 -16.16 4.37
C HIS A 47 11.36 -16.37 2.86
N GLY A 48 12.11 -15.55 2.14
CA GLY A 48 12.40 -15.74 0.72
C GLY A 48 11.41 -15.12 -0.26
N ILE A 49 10.31 -14.56 0.21
CA ILE A 49 9.34 -13.87 -0.65
C ILE A 49 9.90 -12.51 -1.04
N ALA A 50 9.85 -12.19 -2.34
CA ALA A 50 10.25 -10.91 -2.88
C ALA A 50 9.02 -10.15 -3.37
N VAL A 51 8.98 -8.84 -3.06
CA VAL A 51 7.94 -7.95 -3.53
C VAL A 51 8.55 -6.76 -4.26
N GLU A 52 7.80 -6.17 -5.17
CA GLU A 52 8.20 -4.98 -5.89
C GLU A 52 7.63 -3.75 -5.20
N PHE A 53 8.50 -2.78 -4.92
CA PHE A 53 8.12 -1.49 -4.36
C PHE A 53 8.47 -0.38 -5.36
N LEU A 54 7.47 0.39 -5.78
CA LEU A 54 7.61 1.42 -6.80
C LEU A 54 7.53 2.80 -6.14
N ALA A 55 8.63 3.55 -6.17
CA ALA A 55 8.72 4.86 -5.54
C ALA A 55 9.71 5.75 -6.29
N GLN A 56 9.27 6.33 -7.40
CA GLN A 56 10.13 7.12 -8.29
C GLN A 56 10.76 8.33 -7.59
N GLU A 57 9.98 9.00 -6.71
CA GLU A 57 10.44 10.22 -6.06
C GLU A 57 11.35 9.97 -4.85
N LEU A 58 11.56 8.71 -4.46
CA LEU A 58 12.29 8.39 -3.24
C LEU A 58 13.77 8.83 -3.30
N GLU A 59 14.42 8.63 -4.45
CA GLU A 59 15.81 9.03 -4.67
C GLU A 59 15.94 10.40 -5.34
N ALA A 60 14.85 11.00 -5.77
CA ALA A 60 14.83 12.33 -6.36
C ALA A 60 14.73 13.40 -5.26
N ASP A 61 15.19 14.59 -5.57
CA ASP A 61 15.01 15.76 -4.69
C ASP A 61 13.65 16.41 -4.96
N GLU A 62 12.63 15.58 -5.09
CA GLU A 62 11.26 15.98 -5.39
C GLU A 62 10.33 15.63 -4.24
N PRO A 63 9.21 16.37 -4.10
CA PRO A 63 8.22 16.05 -3.07
C PRO A 63 7.66 14.63 -3.24
N PHE A 64 7.54 13.91 -2.13
CA PHE A 64 7.03 12.55 -2.12
C PHE A 64 5.54 12.54 -1.77
N GLU A 65 4.71 11.95 -2.62
CA GLU A 65 3.25 11.91 -2.42
C GLU A 65 2.66 10.51 -2.48
N ALA A 66 3.28 9.61 -3.22
CA ALA A 66 2.70 8.29 -3.47
C ALA A 66 3.77 7.24 -3.77
N CYS A 67 3.42 6.01 -3.50
CA CYS A 67 4.21 4.83 -3.88
C CYS A 67 3.26 3.64 -4.07
N ALA A 68 3.82 2.50 -4.47
CA ALA A 68 2.99 1.33 -4.71
C ALA A 68 3.76 0.05 -4.42
N PHE A 69 3.02 -1.00 -4.09
CA PHE A 69 3.54 -2.36 -4.00
C PHE A 69 2.89 -3.23 -5.04
N ARG A 70 3.66 -4.13 -5.63
CA ARG A 70 3.15 -5.23 -6.43
C ARG A 70 3.52 -6.54 -5.75
N ILE A 71 2.50 -7.29 -5.37
CA ILE A 71 2.63 -8.52 -4.58
C ILE A 71 1.92 -9.64 -5.33
N ARG A 72 2.55 -10.79 -5.47
CA ARG A 72 1.86 -11.97 -5.99
C ARG A 72 0.79 -12.38 -4.99
N ARG A 73 -0.45 -12.59 -5.45
CA ARG A 73 -1.59 -12.86 -4.56
C ARG A 73 -1.35 -14.05 -3.64
N ARG A 74 -0.71 -15.11 -4.15
CA ARG A 74 -0.38 -16.30 -3.37
C ARG A 74 0.70 -16.07 -2.30
N GLU A 75 1.44 -14.96 -2.40
CA GLU A 75 2.51 -14.60 -1.48
C GLU A 75 2.07 -13.59 -0.42
N LEU A 76 0.80 -13.19 -0.45
CA LEU A 76 0.25 -12.26 0.53
C LEU A 76 0.12 -12.96 1.89
N ASP A 77 0.92 -12.52 2.85
CA ASP A 77 0.89 -13.02 4.23
C ASP A 77 1.10 -11.87 5.22
N ALA A 78 1.07 -12.20 6.53
CA ALA A 78 1.23 -11.20 7.57
C ALA A 78 2.59 -10.49 7.51
N ARG A 79 3.65 -11.19 7.11
CA ARG A 79 5.00 -10.61 7.04
C ARG A 79 5.13 -9.61 5.90
N VAL A 80 4.61 -9.95 4.74
CA VAL A 80 4.53 -9.01 3.60
C VAL A 80 3.72 -7.79 4.01
N CYS A 81 2.61 -7.97 4.69
CA CYS A 81 1.75 -6.88 5.15
C CYS A 81 2.42 -6.02 6.23
N GLU A 82 3.30 -6.58 7.06
CA GLU A 82 4.10 -5.78 8.00
C GLU A 82 5.01 -4.79 7.26
N LEU A 83 5.64 -5.24 6.17
CA LEU A 83 6.44 -4.34 5.32
C LEU A 83 5.57 -3.23 4.73
N VAL A 84 4.42 -3.57 4.17
CA VAL A 84 3.49 -2.59 3.60
C VAL A 84 3.07 -1.55 4.65
N LEU A 85 2.71 -2.01 5.86
CA LEU A 85 2.35 -1.11 6.96
C LEU A 85 3.50 -0.22 7.40
N ALA A 86 4.71 -0.77 7.49
CA ALA A 86 5.88 0.00 7.88
C ALA A 86 6.14 1.15 6.90
N ILE A 87 6.05 0.88 5.61
CA ILE A 87 6.17 1.92 4.57
C ILE A 87 5.01 2.91 4.65
N ALA A 88 3.78 2.42 4.79
CA ALA A 88 2.60 3.30 4.85
C ALA A 88 2.66 4.24 6.04
N ARG A 89 3.13 3.77 7.20
CA ARG A 89 3.33 4.62 8.38
C ARG A 89 4.44 5.63 8.17
N ALA A 90 5.58 5.20 7.66
CA ALA A 90 6.72 6.09 7.40
C ALA A 90 6.35 7.20 6.40
N ALA A 91 5.61 6.85 5.38
CA ALA A 91 5.15 7.77 4.34
C ALA A 91 3.87 8.53 4.72
N GLN A 92 3.20 8.14 5.79
CA GLN A 92 1.90 8.68 6.20
C GLN A 92 0.86 8.53 5.10
N CYS A 93 0.82 7.37 4.46
CA CYS A 93 -0.05 7.06 3.34
C CYS A 93 -1.25 6.22 3.77
N VAL A 94 -2.37 6.42 3.06
CA VAL A 94 -3.52 5.51 3.07
C VAL A 94 -3.26 4.43 2.03
N ILE A 95 -3.64 3.19 2.32
CA ILE A 95 -3.48 2.06 1.40
C ILE A 95 -4.73 1.97 0.52
N LEU A 96 -4.52 1.99 -0.78
CA LEU A 96 -5.59 1.94 -1.78
C LEU A 96 -5.41 0.68 -2.62
N PRO A 97 -6.03 -0.45 -2.24
CA PRO A 97 -5.93 -1.67 -3.05
C PRO A 97 -6.59 -1.46 -4.41
N VAL A 98 -5.87 -1.85 -5.46
CA VAL A 98 -6.39 -1.75 -6.84
C VAL A 98 -7.25 -2.96 -7.12
N MET A 99 -8.49 -2.93 -6.65
CA MET A 99 -9.47 -4.00 -6.84
C MET A 99 -10.89 -3.45 -6.67
N GLU A 100 -11.87 -4.17 -7.17
CA GLU A 100 -13.27 -3.87 -6.96
C GLU A 100 -13.88 -4.82 -5.92
N PRO A 101 -14.65 -4.34 -4.94
CA PRO A 101 -14.89 -2.91 -4.68
C PRO A 101 -13.67 -2.20 -4.10
N PHE A 102 -13.51 -0.94 -4.45
CA PHE A 102 -12.41 -0.11 -3.98
C PHE A 102 -12.70 0.36 -2.55
N THR A 103 -11.80 0.03 -1.62
CA THR A 103 -11.94 0.45 -0.23
C THR A 103 -10.60 0.91 0.32
N PRO A 104 -10.45 2.19 0.67
CA PRO A 104 -9.24 2.68 1.33
C PRO A 104 -9.03 2.00 2.69
N ILE A 105 -7.78 1.74 3.04
CA ILE A 105 -7.40 1.16 4.32
C ILE A 105 -6.53 2.17 5.06
N LEU A 106 -6.94 2.53 6.27
CA LEU A 106 -6.23 3.48 7.11
C LEU A 106 -5.16 2.75 7.93
N VAL A 107 -4.05 3.43 8.17
CA VAL A 107 -2.99 2.95 9.08
C VAL A 107 -2.87 3.81 10.33
N ASP A 108 -3.57 4.95 10.33
CA ASP A 108 -3.63 5.90 11.45
C ASP A 108 -5.05 6.47 11.52
N PRO A 109 -5.66 6.56 12.71
CA PRO A 109 -7.02 7.11 12.85
C PRO A 109 -7.17 8.55 12.32
N GLN A 110 -6.12 9.34 12.39
CA GLN A 110 -6.16 10.74 11.93
C GLN A 110 -6.34 10.86 10.43
N GLN A 111 -6.03 9.81 9.66
CA GLN A 111 -6.21 9.82 8.21
C GLN A 111 -7.68 9.92 7.79
N ALA A 112 -8.60 9.48 8.63
CA ALA A 112 -10.04 9.54 8.33
C ALA A 112 -10.50 10.95 7.97
N ALA A 113 -9.94 11.98 8.61
CA ALA A 113 -10.30 13.37 8.35
C ALA A 113 -9.74 13.90 7.02
N ARG A 114 -8.80 13.20 6.41
CA ARG A 114 -8.10 13.65 5.21
C ARG A 114 -8.47 12.88 3.95
N VAL A 115 -9.05 11.70 4.09
CA VAL A 115 -9.51 10.91 2.94
C VAL A 115 -10.68 11.64 2.28
N PRO A 116 -10.63 11.87 0.94
CA PRO A 116 -11.75 12.49 0.24
C PRO A 116 -13.03 11.67 0.39
N GLN A 117 -14.15 12.34 0.65
CA GLN A 117 -15.44 11.68 0.83
C GLN A 117 -15.89 10.90 -0.42
N SER A 118 -15.40 11.31 -1.60
CA SER A 118 -15.66 10.60 -2.85
C SER A 118 -15.05 9.20 -2.92
N MET A 119 -14.07 8.90 -2.06
CA MET A 119 -13.36 7.61 -2.05
C MET A 119 -14.02 6.56 -1.17
N ALA A 120 -15.02 6.94 -0.37
CA ALA A 120 -15.68 6.00 0.54
C ALA A 120 -17.15 6.35 0.66
N HIS A 121 -17.99 5.31 0.74
CA HIS A 121 -19.42 5.52 0.98
C HIS A 121 -19.64 6.12 2.38
N ARG A 122 -18.92 5.57 3.38
CA ARG A 122 -18.92 6.09 4.75
C ARG A 122 -17.48 6.02 5.28
N ILE A 123 -16.91 7.18 5.60
CA ILE A 123 -15.50 7.24 6.07
C ILE A 123 -15.33 6.53 7.41
N GLU A 124 -16.31 6.60 8.29
CA GLU A 124 -16.28 5.94 9.59
C GLU A 124 -16.26 4.40 9.51
N ASP A 125 -16.62 3.84 8.37
CA ASP A 125 -16.62 2.40 8.14
C ASP A 125 -15.31 1.88 7.50
N LEU A 126 -14.36 2.77 7.22
CA LEU A 126 -13.09 2.36 6.63
C LEU A 126 -12.27 1.51 7.60
N PRO A 127 -11.68 0.41 7.14
CA PRO A 127 -10.85 -0.41 8.01
C PRO A 127 -9.59 0.35 8.43
N LEU A 128 -9.21 0.17 9.70
CA LEU A 128 -7.96 0.64 10.26
C LEU A 128 -7.12 -0.59 10.61
N CYS A 129 -5.95 -0.71 10.00
CA CYS A 129 -5.06 -1.83 10.23
C CYS A 129 -3.79 -1.35 10.95
N THR A 130 -3.47 -1.99 12.07
CA THR A 130 -2.28 -1.67 12.87
C THR A 130 -1.26 -2.79 12.87
N THR A 131 -1.65 -3.98 12.44
CA THR A 131 -0.76 -5.15 12.33
C THR A 131 -0.82 -5.78 10.96
N GLY A 132 0.25 -6.47 10.58
CA GLY A 132 0.29 -7.19 9.30
C GLY A 132 -0.78 -8.25 9.18
N ALA A 133 -1.11 -8.93 10.29
CA ALA A 133 -2.18 -9.94 10.32
C ALA A 133 -3.54 -9.30 10.02
N GLU A 134 -3.83 -8.15 10.60
CA GLU A 134 -5.07 -7.41 10.29
C GLU A 134 -5.15 -7.01 8.83
N LEU A 135 -4.06 -6.46 8.28
CA LEU A 135 -4.01 -6.05 6.88
C LEU A 135 -4.17 -7.26 5.96
N ALA A 136 -3.47 -8.37 6.25
CA ALA A 136 -3.60 -9.60 5.47
C ALA A 136 -5.04 -10.10 5.46
N ALA A 137 -5.72 -10.08 6.60
CA ALA A 137 -7.12 -10.49 6.71
C ALA A 137 -8.06 -9.59 5.88
N VAL A 138 -7.87 -8.27 5.94
CA VAL A 138 -8.68 -7.31 5.18
C VAL A 138 -8.48 -7.52 3.68
N LEU A 139 -7.24 -7.64 3.23
CA LEU A 139 -6.92 -7.84 1.81
C LEU A 139 -7.42 -9.18 1.29
N THR A 140 -7.30 -10.24 2.07
CA THR A 140 -7.81 -11.57 1.69
C THR A 140 -9.32 -11.54 1.53
N ARG A 141 -10.06 -10.93 2.44
CA ARG A 141 -11.51 -10.79 2.33
C ARG A 141 -11.90 -9.95 1.11
N ALA A 142 -11.17 -8.88 0.83
CA ALA A 142 -11.42 -8.04 -0.32
C ALA A 142 -11.21 -8.80 -1.63
N GLN A 143 -10.18 -9.66 -1.72
CA GLN A 143 -9.94 -10.51 -2.88
C GLN A 143 -11.06 -11.52 -3.08
N ILE A 144 -11.54 -12.16 -2.00
CA ILE A 144 -12.66 -13.11 -2.06
C ILE A 144 -13.91 -12.41 -2.59
N ARG A 145 -14.23 -11.21 -2.09
CA ARG A 145 -15.38 -10.44 -2.55
C ARG A 145 -15.26 -10.05 -4.03
N SER A 146 -14.06 -9.67 -4.45
CA SER A 146 -13.78 -9.32 -5.85
C SER A 146 -13.99 -10.52 -6.78
N GLN A 147 -13.56 -11.71 -6.35
CA GLN A 147 -13.70 -12.94 -7.14
C GLN A 147 -15.12 -13.50 -7.15
N SER A 148 -15.88 -13.31 -6.06
CA SER A 148 -17.24 -13.81 -5.94
C SER A 148 -18.29 -12.88 -6.55
N ARG A 149 -17.92 -11.68 -6.97
CA ARG A 149 -18.82 -10.83 -7.73
C ARG A 149 -19.22 -11.56 -8.99
N PRO A 150 -20.53 -11.80 -9.23
CA PRO A 150 -20.94 -12.38 -10.47
C PRO A 150 -20.43 -11.46 -11.57
N PHE A 151 -19.79 -12.06 -12.56
CA PHE A 151 -19.46 -11.38 -13.79
C PHE A 151 -20.77 -10.79 -14.30
N GLU A 152 -20.99 -9.54 -14.05
CA GLU A 152 -21.99 -8.78 -14.75
C GLU A 152 -21.45 -8.67 -16.19
N ALA A 153 -21.72 -9.70 -16.98
CA ALA A 153 -21.68 -9.53 -18.40
C ALA A 153 -22.44 -8.24 -18.64
N SER A 154 -21.73 -7.21 -19.05
CA SER A 154 -22.38 -5.98 -19.45
C SER A 154 -23.41 -6.38 -20.49
N THR A 155 -24.61 -6.58 -20.03
CA THR A 155 -25.74 -6.70 -20.88
C THR A 155 -26.03 -5.32 -21.41
N VAL A 156 -25.39 -5.01 -22.44
CA VAL A 156 -25.85 -3.93 -23.28
C VAL A 156 -26.37 -4.55 -24.53
#